data_9c1444b2aaa29bab46b6db7e0f113923
#
_entry.id   9c1444b2aaa29bab46b6db7e0f113923
#
_cell.length_a   1.000
_cell.length_b   1.000
_cell.length_c   1.000
_cell.angle_alpha   90.00
_cell.angle_beta   90.00
_cell.angle_gamma   90.00
#
_symmetry.space_group_name_H-M   'P 1'
#
loop_
_entity.id
_entity.type
_entity.pdbx_description
1 polymer ?
#
loop_
_entity_poly.entity_id
_entity_poly.type
_entity_poly.pdbx_seq_one_letter_code
_entity_poly.pdbx_strand_id
1 'polypeptide(L)'
;MADDNLLLYSSGLKKVLQMPARHENNPVIPNDKPWELAIGYCSVHRDPTTGEYACWYQSYAGNRAQDPTRRVTLCYATSKDGLTWTKPKLRLFDFNGDLDTNIVLVGNGGRSVNYGASVLFDPTDNQPGKRYKLAYWDFTENEGLQTPGLCVAFSPDGIRWKKHSKAPLLQGSYGEPTQPPFSNESDHLPAGRPAISDVMDLMWDPVNEQYCIYSKTWIDGPDGRRFWKRAVARTTSKDFINWSQPQLILSPNSREDHQFHGASIFYEGGLYLGLLQKLDLG
;
A
#
# COMPACT_ATOMS: atom_id res chain seq x y z
N MET A 1 17.48 6.20 -17.82
CA MET A 1 18.50 5.57 -16.95
C MET A 1 19.36 4.71 -17.85
N ALA A 2 20.66 4.93 -17.91
CA ALA A 2 21.54 4.07 -18.72
C ALA A 2 21.84 2.80 -17.89
N ASP A 3 21.33 1.68 -18.34
CA ASP A 3 21.68 0.37 -17.83
C ASP A 3 23.04 -0.04 -18.43
N ASP A 4 23.94 -0.58 -17.62
CA ASP A 4 25.25 -1.05 -18.07
C ASP A 4 25.10 -2.19 -19.10
N ASN A 5 24.01 -2.95 -19.04
CA ASN A 5 23.71 -3.98 -20.03
C ASN A 5 23.41 -3.45 -21.45
N LEU A 6 23.13 -2.15 -21.58
CA LEU A 6 22.92 -1.47 -22.85
C LEU A 6 24.18 -0.79 -23.38
N LEU A 7 25.29 -0.84 -22.63
CA LEU A 7 26.56 -0.23 -23.00
C LEU A 7 27.52 -1.29 -23.56
N LEU A 8 27.79 -1.23 -24.83
CA LEU A 8 28.76 -2.10 -25.47
C LEU A 8 30.21 -1.78 -25.03
N TYR A 9 30.49 -0.52 -24.76
CA TYR A 9 31.80 -0.03 -24.32
C TYR A 9 31.66 1.37 -23.71
N SER A 10 32.35 1.64 -22.61
CA SER A 10 32.47 2.99 -22.05
C SER A 10 33.92 3.27 -21.65
N SER A 11 34.46 4.43 -22.03
CA SER A 11 35.78 4.91 -21.61
C SER A 11 35.68 6.38 -21.25
N GLY A 12 36.29 6.76 -20.13
CA GLY A 12 36.30 8.15 -19.67
C GLY A 12 34.96 8.71 -19.21
N LEU A 13 33.94 7.88 -19.09
CA LEU A 13 32.61 8.27 -18.63
C LEU A 13 32.39 7.89 -17.16
N LYS A 14 31.76 8.78 -16.40
CA LYS A 14 31.33 8.53 -15.04
C LYS A 14 29.80 8.52 -15.00
N LYS A 15 29.23 7.46 -14.47
CA LYS A 15 27.79 7.40 -14.19
C LYS A 15 27.47 8.34 -13.02
N VAL A 16 26.58 9.30 -13.23
CA VAL A 16 26.17 10.26 -12.19
C VAL A 16 24.66 10.17 -12.06
N LEU A 17 24.19 9.81 -10.85
CA LEU A 17 22.78 9.89 -10.52
C LEU A 17 22.41 11.36 -10.33
N GLN A 18 21.52 11.87 -11.17
CA GLN A 18 20.96 13.21 -11.00
C GLN A 18 19.86 13.12 -9.93
N MET A 19 20.15 13.66 -8.75
CA MET A 19 19.15 13.73 -7.69
C MET A 19 18.09 14.78 -8.03
N PRO A 20 16.80 14.47 -7.95
CA PRO A 20 15.75 15.46 -8.16
C PRO A 20 15.79 16.50 -7.04
N ALA A 21 15.61 17.78 -7.41
CA ALA A 21 15.38 18.82 -6.43
C ALA A 21 13.95 18.71 -5.88
N ARG A 22 13.82 18.92 -4.57
CA ARG A 22 12.49 19.01 -3.96
C ARG A 22 11.82 20.32 -4.39
N HIS A 23 10.54 20.23 -4.77
CA HIS A 23 9.76 21.43 -5.06
C HIS A 23 9.61 22.27 -3.77
N GLU A 24 9.65 23.59 -3.90
CA GLU A 24 9.57 24.51 -2.76
C GLU A 24 8.29 24.38 -1.93
N ASN A 25 7.17 24.02 -2.57
CA ASN A 25 5.88 23.82 -1.92
C ASN A 25 5.72 22.44 -1.25
N ASN A 26 6.76 21.62 -1.14
CA ASN A 26 6.65 20.35 -0.43
C ASN A 26 6.49 20.56 1.09
N PRO A 27 5.59 19.78 1.74
CA PRO A 27 4.72 18.76 1.17
C PRO A 27 3.51 19.36 0.44
N VAL A 28 3.28 18.94 -0.82
CA VAL A 28 2.16 19.44 -1.64
C VAL A 28 0.77 19.02 -1.15
N ILE A 29 0.68 17.98 -0.34
CA ILE A 29 -0.51 17.60 0.43
C ILE A 29 -0.14 17.70 1.91
N PRO A 30 -0.40 18.83 2.59
CA PRO A 30 -0.10 18.98 4.01
C PRO A 30 -1.11 18.22 4.87
N ASN A 31 -0.71 17.82 6.08
CA ASN A 31 -1.59 17.24 7.09
C ASN A 31 -2.30 18.35 7.89
N ASP A 32 -3.29 18.99 7.30
CA ASP A 32 -3.97 20.19 7.80
C ASP A 32 -5.38 19.93 8.34
N LYS A 33 -5.84 18.68 8.41
CA LYS A 33 -7.16 18.30 8.92
C LYS A 33 -7.07 17.63 10.30
N PRO A 34 -8.13 17.69 11.11
CA PRO A 34 -8.14 17.07 12.44
C PRO A 34 -7.83 15.57 12.43
N TRP A 35 -8.23 14.85 11.36
CA TRP A 35 -7.97 13.41 11.18
C TRP A 35 -6.58 13.09 10.66
N GLU A 36 -5.76 14.09 10.37
CA GLU A 36 -4.44 13.96 9.75
C GLU A 36 -3.32 14.28 10.76
N LEU A 37 -3.13 13.45 11.79
CA LEU A 37 -1.93 13.56 12.65
C LEU A 37 -0.68 13.23 11.82
N ALA A 38 -0.77 12.22 10.96
CA ALA A 38 0.20 11.89 9.92
C ALA A 38 -0.53 11.41 8.67
N ILE A 39 0.11 11.55 7.52
CA ILE A 39 -0.37 11.03 6.23
C ILE A 39 0.72 10.23 5.53
N GLY A 40 0.34 9.27 4.70
CA GLY A 40 1.28 8.45 3.93
C GLY A 40 0.59 7.52 2.93
N TYR A 41 1.37 6.66 2.29
CA TYR A 41 0.89 5.63 1.34
C TYR A 41 -0.08 6.19 0.30
N CYS A 42 0.45 7.07 -0.56
CA CYS A 42 -0.33 7.75 -1.58
C CYS A 42 -0.39 6.91 -2.87
N SER A 43 -1.59 6.81 -3.45
CA SER A 43 -1.80 6.39 -4.85
C SER A 43 -2.30 7.58 -5.65
N VAL A 44 -1.59 7.93 -6.71
CA VAL A 44 -1.93 9.08 -7.57
C VAL A 44 -2.21 8.58 -8.97
N HIS A 45 -3.37 8.93 -9.50
CA HIS A 45 -3.75 8.66 -10.88
C HIS A 45 -4.12 9.94 -11.59
N ARG A 46 -3.74 10.02 -12.86
CA ARG A 46 -4.16 11.10 -13.75
C ARG A 46 -5.28 10.58 -14.64
N ASP A 47 -6.41 11.26 -14.64
CA ASP A 47 -7.50 10.94 -15.56
C ASP A 47 -7.06 11.23 -16.99
N PRO A 48 -7.08 10.24 -17.90
CA PRO A 48 -6.63 10.42 -19.27
C PRO A 48 -7.53 11.32 -20.10
N THR A 49 -8.79 11.53 -19.69
CA THR A 49 -9.77 12.35 -20.41
C THR A 49 -9.72 13.81 -19.96
N THR A 50 -9.73 14.06 -18.65
CA THR A 50 -9.75 15.42 -18.09
C THR A 50 -8.36 15.97 -17.84
N GLY A 51 -7.37 15.10 -17.68
CA GLY A 51 -6.00 15.45 -17.29
C GLY A 51 -5.86 15.80 -15.80
N GLU A 52 -6.94 15.75 -15.02
CA GLU A 52 -6.91 16.01 -13.58
C GLU A 52 -6.30 14.84 -12.80
N TYR A 53 -5.69 15.15 -11.67
CA TYR A 53 -5.10 14.17 -10.77
C TYR A 53 -6.05 13.85 -9.62
N ALA A 54 -6.12 12.58 -9.27
CA ALA A 54 -6.75 12.09 -8.06
C ALA A 54 -5.70 11.41 -7.17
N CYS A 55 -5.74 11.68 -5.89
CA CYS A 55 -4.86 11.09 -4.88
C CYS A 55 -5.68 10.43 -3.78
N TRP A 56 -5.37 9.18 -3.50
CA TRP A 56 -5.82 8.48 -2.31
C TRP A 56 -4.63 8.36 -1.37
N TYR A 57 -4.82 8.70 -0.11
CA TYR A 57 -3.75 8.64 0.88
C TYR A 57 -4.28 8.17 2.23
N GLN A 58 -3.45 7.44 2.94
CA GLN A 58 -3.75 7.07 4.31
C GLN A 58 -3.59 8.25 5.26
N SER A 59 -4.55 8.39 6.14
CA SER A 59 -4.53 9.34 7.23
C SER A 59 -4.56 8.61 8.57
N TYR A 60 -3.67 9.00 9.46
CA TYR A 60 -3.50 8.45 10.79
C TYR A 60 -3.94 9.49 11.80
N ALA A 61 -5.13 9.32 12.38
CA ALA A 61 -5.65 10.19 13.44
C ALA A 61 -5.22 9.73 14.84
N GLY A 62 -4.94 8.44 15.00
CA GLY A 62 -4.57 7.85 16.28
C GLY A 62 -5.61 8.12 17.36
N ASN A 63 -5.17 8.56 18.52
CA ASN A 63 -6.04 8.85 19.66
C ASN A 63 -6.88 10.14 19.51
N ARG A 64 -6.72 10.90 18.42
CA ARG A 64 -7.62 12.04 18.13
C ARG A 64 -9.01 11.57 17.70
N ALA A 65 -9.13 10.35 17.17
CA ALA A 65 -10.41 9.76 16.78
C ALA A 65 -11.17 9.25 18.02
N GLN A 66 -12.38 9.75 18.23
CA GLN A 66 -13.30 9.24 19.25
C GLN A 66 -13.86 7.86 18.85
N ASP A 67 -14.21 7.71 17.58
CA ASP A 67 -14.59 6.43 16.98
C ASP A 67 -13.32 5.66 16.56
N PRO A 68 -13.06 4.44 17.10
CA PRO A 68 -11.91 3.63 16.72
C PRO A 68 -11.80 3.35 15.23
N THR A 69 -12.92 3.30 14.50
CA THR A 69 -12.95 3.08 13.05
C THR A 69 -12.35 4.25 12.25
N ARG A 70 -12.13 5.39 12.89
CA ARG A 70 -11.55 6.61 12.30
C ARG A 70 -10.07 6.79 12.63
N ARG A 71 -9.44 5.87 13.37
CA ARG A 71 -8.01 5.98 13.74
C ARG A 71 -7.08 5.95 12.54
N VAL A 72 -7.44 5.13 11.55
CA VAL A 72 -6.76 5.07 10.26
C VAL A 72 -7.82 5.08 9.16
N THR A 73 -7.73 6.02 8.26
CA THR A 73 -8.72 6.22 7.20
C THR A 73 -8.04 6.36 5.85
N LEU A 74 -8.76 6.09 4.76
CA LEU A 74 -8.36 6.46 3.42
C LEU A 74 -9.03 7.78 3.06
N CYS A 75 -8.23 8.76 2.67
CA CYS A 75 -8.68 10.09 2.28
C CYS A 75 -8.47 10.33 0.79
N TYR A 76 -9.17 11.31 0.25
CA TYR A 76 -9.16 11.65 -1.17
C TYR A 76 -8.84 13.12 -1.39
N ALA A 77 -8.04 13.42 -2.41
CA ALA A 77 -7.76 14.77 -2.86
C ALA A 77 -7.66 14.83 -4.38
N THR A 78 -7.90 16.00 -4.96
CA THR A 78 -7.79 16.26 -6.40
C THR A 78 -6.86 17.42 -6.71
N SER A 79 -6.28 17.43 -7.90
CA SER A 79 -5.41 18.50 -8.37
C SER A 79 -5.49 18.63 -9.89
N LYS A 80 -5.33 19.86 -10.41
CA LYS A 80 -5.20 20.11 -11.85
C LYS A 80 -3.75 20.10 -12.34
N ASP A 81 -2.82 20.38 -11.45
CA ASP A 81 -1.40 20.59 -11.76
C ASP A 81 -0.43 19.63 -11.04
N GLY A 82 -0.95 18.82 -10.11
CA GLY A 82 -0.16 17.93 -9.25
C GLY A 82 0.58 18.65 -8.11
N LEU A 83 0.44 19.97 -8.01
CA LEU A 83 1.11 20.80 -7.01
C LEU A 83 0.13 21.41 -6.01
N THR A 84 -1.03 21.86 -6.51
CA THR A 84 -2.10 22.43 -5.68
C THR A 84 -3.22 21.42 -5.51
N TRP A 85 -3.40 20.93 -4.29
CA TRP A 85 -4.36 19.88 -3.99
C TRP A 85 -5.55 20.39 -3.19
N THR A 86 -6.73 19.94 -3.59
CA THR A 86 -8.00 20.22 -2.92
C THR A 86 -8.50 18.96 -2.22
N LYS A 87 -8.89 19.07 -0.96
CA LYS A 87 -9.55 18.03 -0.16
C LYS A 87 -11.05 18.30 -0.15
N PRO A 88 -11.84 17.62 -1.00
CA PRO A 88 -13.26 17.92 -1.14
C PRO A 88 -14.06 17.48 0.10
N LYS A 89 -15.14 18.19 0.41
CA LYS A 89 -16.10 17.83 1.44
C LYS A 89 -17.06 16.77 0.88
N LEU A 90 -16.71 15.51 1.04
CA LEU A 90 -17.45 14.39 0.44
C LEU A 90 -18.67 13.96 1.25
N ARG A 91 -18.67 14.23 2.56
CA ARG A 91 -19.77 13.93 3.48
C ARG A 91 -20.16 12.45 3.53
N LEU A 92 -19.19 11.55 3.35
CA LEU A 92 -19.42 10.10 3.41
C LEU A 92 -19.23 9.56 4.83
N PHE A 93 -18.23 10.06 5.53
CA PHE A 93 -17.87 9.64 6.88
C PHE A 93 -17.54 10.88 7.71
N ASP A 94 -18.07 10.94 8.92
CA ASP A 94 -17.74 11.99 9.87
C ASP A 94 -16.41 11.73 10.59
N PHE A 95 -15.83 12.77 11.13
CA PHE A 95 -14.75 12.70 12.10
C PHE A 95 -15.12 13.50 13.36
N ASN A 96 -15.37 12.80 14.45
CA ASN A 96 -15.77 13.41 15.74
C ASN A 96 -16.98 14.37 15.60
N GLY A 97 -17.94 14.00 14.73
CA GLY A 97 -19.15 14.78 14.47
C GLY A 97 -19.04 15.79 13.32
N ASP A 98 -17.85 16.07 12.80
CA ASP A 98 -17.68 16.89 11.58
C ASP A 98 -17.84 16.00 10.33
N LEU A 99 -18.87 16.26 9.53
CA LEU A 99 -19.15 15.51 8.30
C LEU A 99 -18.43 16.11 7.07
N ASP A 100 -17.90 17.32 7.17
CA ASP A 100 -17.23 18.00 6.05
C ASP A 100 -15.81 17.44 5.81
N THR A 101 -15.70 16.12 5.69
CA THR A 101 -14.46 15.38 5.51
C THR A 101 -14.24 14.93 4.06
N ASN A 102 -12.99 14.59 3.74
CA ASN A 102 -12.59 13.93 2.49
C ASN A 102 -12.28 12.43 2.71
N ILE A 103 -12.80 11.83 3.77
CA ILE A 103 -12.63 10.41 4.09
C ILE A 103 -13.49 9.57 3.15
N VAL A 104 -12.88 8.57 2.50
CA VAL A 104 -13.54 7.67 1.53
C VAL A 104 -13.61 6.21 2.01
N LEU A 105 -12.80 5.82 2.99
CA LEU A 105 -12.85 4.49 3.61
C LEU A 105 -12.46 4.58 5.08
N VAL A 106 -13.13 3.79 5.90
CA VAL A 106 -12.89 3.68 7.35
C VAL A 106 -12.73 2.22 7.75
N GLY A 107 -12.19 1.98 8.94
CA GLY A 107 -12.10 0.65 9.54
C GLY A 107 -13.44 -0.01 9.78
N ASN A 108 -13.41 -1.31 10.12
CA ASN A 108 -14.61 -2.09 10.48
C ASN A 108 -14.87 -2.11 12.00
N GLY A 109 -14.04 -1.42 12.78
CA GLY A 109 -14.03 -1.50 14.24
C GLY A 109 -13.01 -2.53 14.76
N GLY A 110 -12.95 -2.70 16.07
CA GLY A 110 -11.98 -3.61 16.68
C GLY A 110 -10.54 -3.20 16.37
N ARG A 111 -9.80 -4.12 15.77
CA ARG A 111 -8.39 -3.92 15.34
C ARG A 111 -8.24 -3.44 13.90
N SER A 112 -9.33 -3.23 13.18
CA SER A 112 -9.28 -2.80 11.78
C SER A 112 -8.48 -1.50 11.62
N VAL A 113 -7.55 -1.50 10.68
CA VAL A 113 -6.56 -0.42 10.51
C VAL A 113 -6.39 0.04 9.06
N ASN A 114 -6.90 -0.71 8.07
CA ASN A 114 -6.80 -0.40 6.63
C ASN A 114 -5.38 -0.02 6.18
N TYR A 115 -4.33 -0.69 6.63
CA TYR A 115 -2.94 -0.32 6.33
C TYR A 115 -2.53 -0.62 4.89
N GLY A 116 -1.54 0.13 4.39
CA GLY A 116 -0.92 -0.06 3.09
C GLY A 116 -1.91 0.05 1.93
N ALA A 117 -2.94 0.89 2.08
CA ALA A 117 -3.96 1.07 1.06
C ALA A 117 -3.37 1.57 -0.26
N SER A 118 -3.55 0.81 -1.33
CA SER A 118 -3.09 1.13 -2.67
C SER A 118 -4.23 1.02 -3.68
N VAL A 119 -4.43 2.07 -4.46
CA VAL A 119 -5.54 2.21 -5.43
C VAL A 119 -5.02 2.08 -6.84
N LEU A 120 -5.71 1.29 -7.65
CA LEU A 120 -5.51 1.18 -9.09
C LEU A 120 -6.77 1.59 -9.85
N PHE A 121 -6.61 2.40 -10.88
CA PHE A 121 -7.66 2.72 -11.85
C PHE A 121 -7.50 1.85 -13.08
N ASP A 122 -8.55 1.09 -13.40
CA ASP A 122 -8.64 0.22 -14.58
C ASP A 122 -9.84 0.64 -15.43
N PRO A 123 -9.65 1.58 -16.35
CA PRO A 123 -10.73 2.07 -17.21
C PRO A 123 -11.27 1.01 -18.17
N THR A 124 -10.52 -0.08 -18.37
CA THR A 124 -10.88 -1.17 -19.30
C THR A 124 -11.74 -2.25 -18.65
N ASP A 125 -11.92 -2.23 -17.33
CA ASP A 125 -12.80 -3.19 -16.66
C ASP A 125 -14.23 -3.08 -17.20
N ASN A 126 -14.75 -4.20 -17.68
CA ASN A 126 -16.09 -4.30 -18.25
C ASN A 126 -17.21 -4.13 -17.23
N GLN A 127 -16.89 -4.20 -15.92
CA GLN A 127 -17.79 -3.93 -14.81
C GLN A 127 -17.57 -2.51 -14.28
N PRO A 128 -18.42 -1.53 -14.62
CA PRO A 128 -18.20 -0.14 -14.21
C PRO A 128 -18.02 0.05 -12.69
N GLY A 129 -18.66 -0.79 -11.89
CA GLY A 129 -18.54 -0.79 -10.43
C GLY A 129 -17.18 -1.24 -9.89
N LYS A 130 -16.29 -1.73 -10.75
CA LYS A 130 -14.96 -2.25 -10.38
C LYS A 130 -13.79 -1.52 -11.05
N ARG A 131 -14.05 -0.43 -11.75
CA ARG A 131 -12.99 0.33 -12.43
C ARG A 131 -11.93 0.85 -11.48
N TYR A 132 -12.30 1.20 -10.26
CA TYR A 132 -11.33 1.48 -9.20
C TYR A 132 -11.22 0.26 -8.30
N LYS A 133 -10.00 -0.17 -8.08
CA LYS A 133 -9.63 -1.34 -7.29
C LYS A 133 -8.74 -0.87 -6.14
N LEU A 134 -9.06 -1.30 -4.94
CA LEU A 134 -8.30 -0.99 -3.72
C LEU A 134 -7.83 -2.30 -3.11
N ALA A 135 -6.54 -2.40 -2.88
CA ALA A 135 -5.93 -3.42 -2.04
C ALA A 135 -5.46 -2.78 -0.73
N TYR A 136 -5.69 -3.43 0.40
CA TYR A 136 -5.25 -2.96 1.71
C TYR A 136 -5.08 -4.14 2.66
N TRP A 137 -4.26 -3.97 3.67
CA TRP A 137 -4.07 -4.94 4.73
C TRP A 137 -4.94 -4.58 5.93
N ASP A 138 -5.69 -5.54 6.44
CA ASP A 138 -6.59 -5.30 7.57
C ASP A 138 -6.79 -6.57 8.39
N PHE A 139 -7.32 -6.41 9.61
CA PHE A 139 -7.88 -7.48 10.40
C PHE A 139 -9.34 -7.69 10.03
N THR A 140 -9.71 -8.93 9.75
CA THR A 140 -11.09 -9.33 9.53
C THR A 140 -11.53 -10.25 10.66
N GLU A 141 -12.76 -10.12 11.09
CA GLU A 141 -13.31 -10.97 12.14
C GLU A 141 -14.15 -12.09 11.51
N ASN A 142 -13.78 -13.32 11.82
CA ASN A 142 -14.52 -14.53 11.50
C ASN A 142 -14.68 -15.36 12.77
N GLU A 143 -15.93 -15.65 13.17
CA GLU A 143 -16.24 -16.51 14.33
C GLU A 143 -15.48 -16.12 15.62
N GLY A 144 -15.33 -14.81 15.86
CA GLY A 144 -14.59 -14.28 17.02
C GLY A 144 -13.08 -14.28 16.90
N LEU A 145 -12.54 -14.77 15.79
CA LEU A 145 -11.09 -14.71 15.47
C LEU A 145 -10.80 -13.55 14.53
N GLN A 146 -9.84 -12.72 14.90
CA GLN A 146 -9.35 -11.65 14.05
C GLN A 146 -8.17 -12.14 13.22
N THR A 147 -8.37 -12.26 11.92
CA THR A 147 -7.37 -12.74 10.97
C THR A 147 -6.83 -11.58 10.15
N PRO A 148 -5.50 -11.31 10.20
CA PRO A 148 -4.88 -10.29 9.37
C PRO A 148 -4.69 -10.78 7.94
N GLY A 149 -4.78 -9.86 6.98
CA GLY A 149 -4.45 -10.23 5.62
C GLY A 149 -4.90 -9.23 4.55
N LEU A 150 -4.81 -9.68 3.31
CA LEU A 150 -5.22 -8.91 2.14
C LEU A 150 -6.73 -8.77 2.09
N CYS A 151 -7.16 -7.54 2.08
CA CYS A 151 -8.53 -7.13 1.83
C CYS A 151 -8.60 -6.33 0.54
N VAL A 152 -9.73 -6.38 -0.14
CA VAL A 152 -9.96 -5.60 -1.35
C VAL A 152 -11.30 -4.89 -1.30
N ALA A 153 -11.38 -3.78 -2.03
CA ALA A 153 -12.63 -3.06 -2.26
C ALA A 153 -12.69 -2.56 -3.71
N PHE A 154 -13.90 -2.30 -4.17
CA PHE A 154 -14.17 -1.82 -5.51
C PHE A 154 -15.00 -0.54 -5.47
N SER A 155 -14.79 0.31 -6.47
CA SER A 155 -15.55 1.55 -6.62
C SER A 155 -15.78 1.89 -8.09
N PRO A 156 -16.92 2.47 -8.45
CA PRO A 156 -17.15 3.04 -9.79
C PRO A 156 -16.45 4.38 -9.99
N ASP A 157 -16.19 5.12 -8.91
CA ASP A 157 -15.78 6.53 -8.93
C ASP A 157 -14.53 6.84 -8.10
N GLY A 158 -13.95 5.81 -7.44
CA GLY A 158 -12.81 5.98 -6.52
C GLY A 158 -13.15 6.66 -5.19
N ILE A 159 -14.43 6.98 -4.96
CA ILE A 159 -14.93 7.69 -3.79
C ILE A 159 -15.82 6.78 -2.94
N ARG A 160 -16.77 6.09 -3.57
CA ARG A 160 -17.71 5.18 -2.90
C ARG A 160 -17.24 3.75 -3.02
N TRP A 161 -16.61 3.26 -1.97
CA TRP A 161 -15.98 1.93 -1.94
C TRP A 161 -16.91 0.88 -1.36
N LYS A 162 -16.96 -0.27 -2.03
CA LYS A 162 -17.61 -1.49 -1.54
C LYS A 162 -16.52 -2.50 -1.18
N LYS A 163 -16.35 -2.76 0.11
CA LYS A 163 -15.45 -3.80 0.62
C LYS A 163 -15.93 -5.19 0.17
N HIS A 164 -14.99 -6.05 -0.20
CA HIS A 164 -15.31 -7.42 -0.59
C HIS A 164 -15.68 -8.25 0.65
N SER A 165 -16.75 -9.04 0.55
CA SER A 165 -17.31 -9.77 1.71
C SER A 165 -16.45 -10.96 2.15
N LYS A 166 -15.69 -11.55 1.25
CA LYS A 166 -14.75 -12.64 1.57
C LYS A 166 -13.39 -12.02 1.85
N ALA A 167 -13.11 -11.72 3.10
CA ALA A 167 -11.83 -11.18 3.55
C ALA A 167 -11.36 -11.96 4.79
N PRO A 168 -10.05 -12.15 4.96
CA PRO A 168 -8.99 -11.78 4.02
C PRO A 168 -8.92 -12.76 2.83
N LEU A 169 -8.51 -12.28 1.65
CA LEU A 169 -8.27 -13.10 0.46
C LEU A 169 -6.97 -13.90 0.53
N LEU A 170 -5.98 -13.34 1.22
CA LEU A 170 -4.76 -14.02 1.62
C LEU A 170 -4.49 -13.71 3.09
N GLN A 171 -4.15 -14.71 3.85
CA GLN A 171 -3.69 -14.53 5.22
C GLN A 171 -2.36 -13.80 5.22
N GLY A 172 -2.24 -12.81 6.10
CA GLY A 172 -1.07 -11.97 6.25
C GLY A 172 -0.38 -12.11 7.59
N SER A 173 0.70 -11.35 7.79
CA SER A 173 1.41 -11.25 9.05
C SER A 173 1.60 -9.81 9.47
N TYR A 174 1.45 -9.52 10.75
CA TYR A 174 1.84 -8.23 11.32
C TYR A 174 3.33 -8.17 11.67
N GLY A 175 3.97 -9.34 11.78
CA GLY A 175 5.42 -9.45 11.95
C GLY A 175 5.92 -9.32 13.38
N GLU A 176 5.04 -9.39 14.37
CA GLU A 176 5.47 -9.45 15.75
C GLU A 176 5.15 -10.80 16.37
N PRO A 177 6.10 -11.37 17.14
CA PRO A 177 5.76 -12.49 17.98
C PRO A 177 4.70 -12.03 18.96
N THR A 178 3.69 -12.66 18.91
CA THR A 178 2.41 -12.61 19.55
C THR A 178 2.45 -12.32 21.03
N GLN A 179 1.83 -11.22 21.36
CA GLN A 179 1.38 -10.97 22.73
C GLN A 179 -0.13 -11.23 22.82
N PRO A 180 -0.61 -11.84 23.91
CA PRO A 180 -2.05 -11.98 24.10
C PRO A 180 -2.77 -10.63 23.99
N PRO A 181 -3.95 -10.55 23.34
CA PRO A 181 -4.79 -11.64 22.81
C PRO A 181 -4.45 -12.10 21.39
N PHE A 182 -3.26 -11.80 20.89
CA PHE A 182 -2.84 -11.94 19.50
C PHE A 182 -1.93 -13.13 19.28
N SER A 183 -1.87 -14.01 20.25
CA SER A 183 -0.92 -15.10 20.35
C SER A 183 -0.89 -16.08 19.18
N ASN A 184 -1.85 -16.04 18.26
CA ASN A 184 -1.96 -17.07 17.24
C ASN A 184 -1.83 -16.56 15.82
N GLU A 185 -1.68 -15.24 15.59
CA GLU A 185 -1.70 -14.68 14.24
C GLU A 185 -0.48 -15.09 13.40
N SER A 186 0.67 -15.19 14.06
CA SER A 186 1.93 -15.57 13.41
C SER A 186 2.21 -17.05 13.47
N ASP A 187 1.63 -17.76 14.42
CA ASP A 187 1.87 -19.20 14.61
C ASP A 187 1.20 -20.03 13.51
N HIS A 188 0.19 -19.47 12.84
CA HIS A 188 -0.46 -20.12 11.70
C HIS A 188 0.31 -20.01 10.39
N LEU A 189 1.31 -19.15 10.32
CA LEU A 189 2.13 -19.00 9.12
C LEU A 189 3.31 -19.98 9.19
N PRO A 190 3.46 -20.88 8.20
CA PRO A 190 4.58 -21.78 8.15
C PRO A 190 5.91 -21.02 8.17
N ALA A 191 6.88 -21.51 8.95
CA ALA A 191 8.22 -20.95 8.99
C ALA A 191 8.84 -20.88 7.59
N GLY A 192 9.58 -19.80 7.32
CA GLY A 192 10.25 -19.57 6.04
C GLY A 192 9.34 -19.27 4.85
N ARG A 193 8.02 -19.17 5.04
CA ARG A 193 7.09 -18.75 3.98
C ARG A 193 6.80 -17.26 4.07
N PRO A 194 7.01 -16.50 2.98
CA PRO A 194 6.62 -15.11 2.95
C PRO A 194 5.09 -14.97 3.05
N ALA A 195 4.66 -13.96 3.77
CA ALA A 195 3.27 -13.55 3.87
C ALA A 195 3.15 -12.07 3.54
N ILE A 196 2.00 -11.62 3.10
CA ILE A 196 1.74 -10.20 2.93
C ILE A 196 1.63 -9.50 4.28
N SER A 197 1.96 -8.21 4.32
CA SER A 197 1.92 -7.40 5.54
C SER A 197 1.36 -6.00 5.23
N ASP A 198 1.39 -5.14 6.24
CA ASP A 198 0.72 -3.83 6.32
C ASP A 198 1.30 -2.73 5.42
N VAL A 199 2.29 -3.03 4.60
CA VAL A 199 2.80 -2.13 3.54
C VAL A 199 2.71 -2.85 2.22
N MET A 200 1.97 -2.28 1.28
CA MET A 200 1.82 -2.87 -0.04
C MET A 200 1.66 -1.81 -1.13
N ASP A 201 2.06 -2.16 -2.33
CA ASP A 201 1.84 -1.38 -3.53
C ASP A 201 1.25 -2.25 -4.63
N LEU A 202 0.24 -1.72 -5.31
CA LEU A 202 -0.56 -2.41 -6.32
C LEU A 202 -0.25 -1.84 -7.69
N MET A 203 0.05 -2.73 -8.64
CA MET A 203 0.19 -2.35 -10.04
C MET A 203 -0.53 -3.33 -10.97
N TRP A 204 -0.84 -2.86 -12.18
CA TRP A 204 -1.14 -3.70 -13.33
C TRP A 204 0.15 -4.04 -14.06
N ASP A 205 0.39 -5.32 -14.29
CA ASP A 205 1.50 -5.83 -15.10
C ASP A 205 1.01 -6.07 -16.53
N PRO A 206 1.32 -5.18 -17.49
CA PRO A 206 0.81 -5.29 -18.85
C PRO A 206 1.48 -6.40 -19.65
N VAL A 207 2.66 -6.87 -19.23
CA VAL A 207 3.39 -7.93 -19.92
C VAL A 207 2.77 -9.29 -19.64
N ASN A 208 2.39 -9.53 -18.39
CA ASN A 208 1.78 -10.78 -17.94
C ASN A 208 0.25 -10.67 -17.81
N GLU A 209 -0.33 -9.51 -18.10
CA GLU A 209 -1.78 -9.24 -18.01
C GLU A 209 -2.37 -9.66 -16.66
N GLN A 210 -1.80 -9.15 -15.57
CA GLN A 210 -2.19 -9.50 -14.20
C GLN A 210 -2.00 -8.35 -13.24
N TYR A 211 -2.75 -8.38 -12.15
CA TYR A 211 -2.52 -7.53 -11.00
C TYR A 211 -1.35 -8.07 -10.17
N CYS A 212 -0.50 -7.18 -9.70
CA CYS A 212 0.62 -7.50 -8.82
C CYS A 212 0.54 -6.67 -7.57
N ILE A 213 0.76 -7.29 -6.42
CA ILE A 213 0.98 -6.59 -5.14
C ILE A 213 2.41 -6.89 -4.71
N TYR A 214 3.16 -5.82 -4.45
CA TYR A 214 4.46 -5.87 -3.80
C TYR A 214 4.30 -5.44 -2.36
N SER A 215 4.52 -6.37 -1.45
CA SER A 215 4.23 -6.17 -0.03
C SER A 215 5.47 -6.36 0.82
N LYS A 216 5.52 -5.60 1.91
CA LYS A 216 6.39 -5.98 3.03
C LYS A 216 6.10 -7.43 3.43
N THR A 217 7.15 -8.15 3.68
CA THR A 217 7.10 -9.46 4.33
C THR A 217 8.18 -9.55 5.38
N TRP A 218 8.19 -10.65 6.14
CA TRP A 218 9.22 -10.91 7.10
C TRP A 218 9.97 -12.19 6.71
N ILE A 219 11.28 -12.20 6.95
CA ILE A 219 12.13 -13.37 6.79
C ILE A 219 12.65 -13.82 8.15
N ASP A 220 12.86 -15.11 8.26
CA ASP A 220 13.44 -15.71 9.46
C ASP A 220 14.97 -15.57 9.46
N GLY A 221 15.56 -15.46 10.62
CA GLY A 221 16.99 -15.33 10.78
C GLY A 221 17.75 -16.65 10.59
N PRO A 222 19.06 -16.60 10.34
CA PRO A 222 19.89 -17.79 10.19
C PRO A 222 20.01 -18.62 11.48
N ASP A 223 19.69 -18.02 12.62
CA ASP A 223 19.60 -18.62 13.94
C ASP A 223 18.23 -19.25 14.26
N GLY A 224 17.30 -19.23 13.29
CA GLY A 224 15.94 -19.72 13.45
C GLY A 224 14.99 -18.71 14.10
N ARG A 225 15.45 -17.49 14.41
CA ARG A 225 14.58 -16.44 14.96
C ARG A 225 13.54 -16.02 13.93
N ARG A 226 12.27 -16.12 14.29
CA ARG A 226 11.15 -15.72 13.47
C ARG A 226 11.09 -14.18 13.32
N PHE A 227 10.64 -13.72 12.15
CA PHE A 227 10.45 -12.30 11.85
C PHE A 227 11.72 -11.44 12.08
N TRP A 228 12.85 -11.95 11.65
CA TRP A 228 14.15 -11.31 11.88
C TRP A 228 14.32 -9.99 11.13
N LYS A 229 14.00 -9.97 9.83
CA LYS A 229 14.11 -8.76 9.00
C LYS A 229 12.92 -8.62 8.06
N ARG A 230 12.62 -7.37 7.72
CA ARG A 230 11.66 -7.04 6.66
C ARG A 230 12.29 -7.24 5.30
N ALA A 231 11.49 -7.75 4.38
CA ALA A 231 11.83 -8.05 3.00
C ALA A 231 10.64 -7.69 2.10
N VAL A 232 10.75 -7.89 0.80
CA VAL A 232 9.66 -7.66 -0.15
C VAL A 232 9.23 -8.97 -0.78
N ALA A 233 7.92 -9.23 -0.74
CA ALA A 233 7.27 -10.32 -1.43
C ALA A 233 6.32 -9.80 -2.50
N ARG A 234 6.02 -10.65 -3.48
CA ARG A 234 5.05 -10.39 -4.55
C ARG A 234 3.97 -11.45 -4.54
N THR A 235 2.73 -11.03 -4.71
CA THR A 235 1.58 -11.88 -5.06
C THR A 235 0.90 -11.37 -6.31
N THR A 236 0.26 -12.25 -7.07
CA THR A 236 -0.37 -11.91 -8.36
C THR A 236 -1.78 -12.44 -8.46
N SER A 237 -2.61 -11.79 -9.27
CA SER A 237 -3.98 -12.21 -9.56
C SER A 237 -4.39 -11.82 -10.97
N LYS A 238 -5.17 -12.67 -11.63
CA LYS A 238 -5.79 -12.36 -12.94
C LYS A 238 -7.16 -11.67 -12.79
N ASP A 239 -7.82 -11.80 -11.64
CA ASP A 239 -9.21 -11.38 -11.44
C ASP A 239 -9.39 -10.46 -10.22
N PHE A 240 -8.29 -10.09 -9.54
CA PHE A 240 -8.28 -9.28 -8.33
C PHE A 240 -8.90 -9.95 -7.08
N ILE A 241 -9.30 -11.20 -7.17
CA ILE A 241 -9.93 -11.98 -6.08
C ILE A 241 -9.09 -13.18 -5.70
N ASN A 242 -8.64 -13.95 -6.71
CA ASN A 242 -7.85 -15.13 -6.50
C ASN A 242 -6.36 -14.77 -6.61
N TRP A 243 -5.67 -14.72 -5.48
CA TRP A 243 -4.27 -14.32 -5.39
C TRP A 243 -3.36 -15.52 -5.19
N SER A 244 -2.21 -15.49 -5.84
CA SER A 244 -1.16 -16.50 -5.66
C SER A 244 -0.57 -16.43 -4.25
N GLN A 245 0.04 -17.52 -3.80
CA GLN A 245 0.86 -17.46 -2.58
C GLN A 245 2.00 -16.46 -2.77
N PRO A 246 2.29 -15.63 -1.75
CA PRO A 246 3.37 -14.65 -1.84
C PRO A 246 4.73 -15.32 -2.09
N GLN A 247 5.53 -14.70 -2.93
CA GLN A 247 6.89 -15.13 -3.26
C GLN A 247 7.87 -14.06 -2.81
N LEU A 248 8.93 -14.45 -2.09
CA LEU A 248 10.01 -13.54 -1.74
C LEU A 248 10.75 -13.13 -3.01
N ILE A 249 10.86 -11.82 -3.25
CA ILE A 249 11.54 -11.27 -4.43
C ILE A 249 12.78 -10.45 -4.09
N LEU A 250 12.83 -9.88 -2.89
CA LEU A 250 13.95 -9.06 -2.46
C LEU A 250 14.11 -9.16 -0.95
N SER A 251 15.31 -9.49 -0.50
CA SER A 251 15.66 -9.55 0.92
C SER A 251 16.96 -8.80 1.20
N PRO A 252 17.11 -8.19 2.37
CA PRO A 252 18.37 -7.58 2.77
C PRO A 252 19.42 -8.67 3.00
N ASN A 253 20.69 -8.32 2.77
CA ASN A 253 21.81 -9.19 3.10
C ASN A 253 21.87 -9.38 4.63
N SER A 254 22.34 -10.57 5.08
CA SER A 254 22.52 -10.87 6.49
C SER A 254 23.52 -9.96 7.23
N ARG A 255 24.43 -9.31 6.48
CA ARG A 255 25.45 -8.40 7.00
C ARG A 255 25.04 -6.93 7.00
N GLU A 256 23.86 -6.59 6.44
CA GLU A 256 23.40 -5.22 6.35
C GLU A 256 22.52 -4.85 7.54
N ASP A 257 22.76 -3.67 8.13
CA ASP A 257 21.99 -3.15 9.27
C ASP A 257 20.66 -2.53 8.85
N HIS A 258 20.24 -2.69 7.60
CA HIS A 258 18.98 -2.20 7.09
C HIS A 258 17.97 -3.30 6.79
N GLN A 259 16.70 -2.91 6.68
CA GLN A 259 15.56 -3.72 6.30
C GLN A 259 14.85 -3.10 5.10
N PHE A 260 14.06 -3.89 4.37
CA PHE A 260 13.24 -3.39 3.27
C PHE A 260 11.80 -3.23 3.74
N HIS A 261 11.36 -1.97 3.86
CA HIS A 261 10.05 -1.67 4.42
C HIS A 261 8.92 -1.79 3.39
N GLY A 262 9.23 -1.61 2.12
CA GLY A 262 8.30 -1.73 1.01
C GLY A 262 8.98 -1.42 -0.31
N ALA A 263 8.27 -1.65 -1.40
CA ALA A 263 8.72 -1.28 -2.74
C ALA A 263 7.53 -0.87 -3.60
N SER A 264 7.64 0.29 -4.26
CA SER A 264 6.70 0.70 -5.30
C SER A 264 7.27 0.31 -6.65
N ILE A 265 6.53 -0.51 -7.40
CA ILE A 265 6.96 -1.04 -8.70
C ILE A 265 6.00 -0.55 -9.78
N PHE A 266 6.55 -0.11 -10.90
CA PHE A 266 5.77 0.29 -12.07
C PHE A 266 6.47 -0.14 -13.36
N TYR A 267 5.68 -0.26 -14.42
CA TYR A 267 6.16 -0.62 -15.75
C TYR A 267 6.13 0.61 -16.65
N GLU A 268 7.28 0.98 -17.20
CA GLU A 268 7.41 2.13 -18.09
C GLU A 268 8.51 1.88 -19.13
N GLY A 269 8.24 2.22 -20.38
CA GLY A 269 9.24 2.14 -21.46
C GLY A 269 9.83 0.74 -21.68
N GLY A 270 9.06 -0.33 -21.43
CA GLY A 270 9.53 -1.71 -21.57
C GLY A 270 10.30 -2.24 -20.37
N LEU A 271 10.37 -1.50 -19.27
CA LEU A 271 11.13 -1.85 -18.08
C LEU A 271 10.25 -1.85 -16.83
N TYR A 272 10.54 -2.76 -15.90
CA TYR A 272 10.04 -2.67 -14.54
C TYR A 272 10.98 -1.79 -13.71
N LEU A 273 10.45 -0.72 -13.16
CA LEU A 273 11.18 0.21 -12.30
C LEU A 273 10.68 0.09 -10.88
N GLY A 274 11.59 0.14 -9.90
CA GLY A 274 11.25 0.00 -8.49
C GLY A 274 11.87 1.07 -7.61
N LEU A 275 11.07 1.61 -6.70
CA LEU A 275 11.50 2.48 -5.62
C LEU A 275 11.47 1.70 -4.30
N LEU A 276 12.64 1.33 -3.80
CA LEU A 276 12.78 0.55 -2.58
C LEU A 276 12.84 1.46 -1.35
N GLN A 277 11.98 1.18 -0.37
CA GLN A 277 12.03 1.82 0.94
C GLN A 277 12.98 1.05 1.85
N LYS A 278 14.15 1.63 2.11
CA LYS A 278 15.10 1.11 3.09
C LYS A 278 14.81 1.72 4.46
N LEU A 279 14.81 0.89 5.48
CA LEU A 279 14.71 1.28 6.88
C LEU A 279 16.04 0.96 7.56
N ASP A 280 16.74 1.98 7.97
CA ASP A 280 17.96 1.86 8.76
C ASP A 280 17.58 1.77 10.24
N LEU A 281 18.11 0.79 10.93
CA LEU A 281 17.81 0.55 12.35
C LEU A 281 18.83 1.21 13.28
N GLY A 282 19.76 1.98 12.72
CA GLY A 282 20.70 2.86 13.43
C GLY A 282 21.63 2.13 14.40
#